data_823d115084c2882e57412d39b12c7d88
#
_entry.id   823d115084c2882e57412d39b12c7d88
#
_cell.length_a   1.000
_cell.length_b   1.000
_cell.length_c   1.000
_cell.angle_alpha   90.00
_cell.angle_beta   90.00
_cell.angle_gamma   90.00
#
_symmetry.space_group_name_H-M   'P 1'
#
loop_
_entity.id
_entity.type
_entity.pdbx_description
1 polymer ?
#
loop_
_entity_poly.entity_id
_entity_poly.type
_entity_poly.pdbx_seq_one_letter_code
_entity_poly.pdbx_strand_id
1 'polypeptide(L)'
;LRTDPELIAVQDGVRPLVSAELIRRVAETAERYGAAIPVVEAVDSLREVEEQRTETEGIAASHVADRRRFRIVQTPQIFRADILRGAYGAEYRAEFTDDASVVEAAGHGVFLARGERGNLKITTAEDFILAEALLAAREEGTERE
;
A
#
# COMPACT_ATOMS: atom_id res chain seq x y z
N LEU A 1 -9.87 -7.49 -21.21
CA LEU A 1 -10.19 -7.73 -19.80
C LEU A 1 -11.24 -8.83 -19.73
N ARG A 2 -11.02 -9.86 -18.90
CA ARG A 2 -12.06 -10.85 -18.63
C ARG A 2 -13.27 -10.13 -18.05
N THR A 3 -14.45 -10.47 -18.56
CA THR A 3 -15.69 -9.79 -18.18
C THR A 3 -16.15 -10.10 -16.76
N ASP A 4 -15.55 -11.09 -16.10
CA ASP A 4 -15.89 -11.51 -14.74
C ASP A 4 -14.66 -12.08 -14.00
N PRO A 5 -13.75 -11.22 -13.52
CA PRO A 5 -12.64 -11.64 -12.68
C PRO A 5 -13.11 -12.01 -11.27
N GLU A 6 -12.45 -12.99 -10.65
CA GLU A 6 -12.67 -13.34 -9.24
C GLU A 6 -11.99 -12.37 -8.29
N LEU A 7 -10.77 -11.91 -8.68
CA LEU A 7 -9.99 -10.91 -7.95
C LEU A 7 -9.72 -9.69 -8.82
N ILE A 8 -9.66 -8.53 -8.19
CA ILE A 8 -9.23 -7.27 -8.79
C ILE A 8 -8.03 -6.76 -8.01
N ALA A 9 -6.94 -6.48 -8.71
CA ALA A 9 -5.73 -5.89 -8.14
C ALA A 9 -5.58 -4.44 -8.63
N VAL A 10 -5.36 -3.53 -7.70
CA VAL A 10 -5.08 -2.12 -7.99
C VAL A 10 -3.62 -1.84 -7.63
N GLN A 11 -2.86 -1.39 -8.62
CA GLN A 11 -1.41 -1.16 -8.50
C GLN A 11 -1.06 0.29 -8.78
N ASP A 12 -0.26 0.89 -7.89
CA ASP A 12 0.41 2.17 -8.15
C ASP A 12 1.34 2.04 -9.36
N GLY A 13 1.12 2.80 -10.43
CA GLY A 13 2.01 2.81 -11.61
C GLY A 13 3.45 3.24 -11.29
N VAL A 14 3.65 3.89 -10.16
CA VAL A 14 4.96 4.34 -9.65
C VAL A 14 5.66 3.34 -8.72
N ARG A 15 5.21 2.07 -8.69
CA ARG A 15 5.90 0.95 -7.99
C ARG A 15 6.36 -0.12 -8.98
N PRO A 16 7.37 0.16 -9.80
CA PRO A 16 7.79 -0.75 -10.87
C PRO A 16 8.48 -2.02 -10.37
N LEU A 17 8.95 -2.03 -9.12
CA LEU A 17 9.72 -3.13 -8.54
C LEU A 17 8.89 -4.13 -7.74
N VAL A 18 7.56 -4.16 -7.94
CA VAL A 18 6.70 -5.19 -7.33
C VAL A 18 7.13 -6.58 -7.78
N SER A 19 7.31 -7.51 -6.83
CA SER A 19 7.68 -8.88 -7.15
C SER A 19 6.47 -9.75 -7.44
N ALA A 20 6.64 -10.80 -8.26
CA ALA A 20 5.60 -11.79 -8.50
C ALA A 20 5.21 -12.53 -7.20
N GLU A 21 6.17 -12.71 -6.28
CA GLU A 21 5.92 -13.32 -4.98
C GLU A 21 5.02 -12.45 -4.10
N LEU A 22 5.26 -11.13 -4.08
CA LEU A 22 4.39 -10.20 -3.37
C LEU A 22 2.96 -10.24 -3.92
N ILE A 23 2.81 -10.17 -5.24
CA ILE A 23 1.50 -10.22 -5.90
C ILE A 23 0.76 -11.51 -5.50
N ARG A 24 1.44 -12.67 -5.57
CA ARG A 24 0.85 -13.97 -5.21
C ARG A 24 0.40 -13.98 -3.75
N ARG A 25 1.26 -13.55 -2.83
CA ARG A 25 0.97 -13.51 -1.39
C ARG A 25 -0.25 -12.65 -1.06
N VAL A 26 -0.37 -11.48 -1.68
CA VAL A 26 -1.53 -10.60 -1.48
C VAL A 26 -2.78 -11.21 -2.10
N ALA A 27 -2.67 -11.82 -3.30
CA ALA A 27 -3.80 -12.49 -3.96
C ALA A 27 -4.35 -13.66 -3.12
N GLU A 28 -3.48 -14.54 -2.61
CA GLU A 28 -3.87 -15.65 -1.73
C GLU A 28 -4.56 -15.15 -0.45
N THR A 29 -4.09 -14.04 0.11
CA THR A 29 -4.71 -13.42 1.27
C THR A 29 -6.08 -12.85 0.93
N ALA A 30 -6.23 -12.17 -0.21
CA ALA A 30 -7.49 -11.62 -0.68
C ALA A 30 -8.51 -12.72 -1.05
N GLU A 31 -8.05 -13.80 -1.67
CA GLU A 31 -8.89 -14.96 -1.98
C GLU A 31 -9.50 -15.56 -0.70
N ARG A 32 -8.68 -15.69 0.34
CA ARG A 32 -9.10 -16.27 1.62
C ARG A 32 -9.99 -15.36 2.45
N TYR A 33 -9.71 -14.05 2.48
CA TYR A 33 -10.32 -13.12 3.42
C TYR A 33 -11.17 -12.02 2.77
N GLY A 34 -11.16 -11.92 1.45
CA GLY A 34 -11.98 -10.98 0.68
C GLY A 34 -11.25 -9.71 0.24
N ALA A 35 -10.37 -9.15 1.07
CA ALA A 35 -9.60 -7.94 0.78
C ALA A 35 -8.23 -8.01 1.46
N ALA A 36 -7.16 -7.68 0.75
CA ALA A 36 -5.80 -7.69 1.28
C ALA A 36 -4.94 -6.57 0.72
N ILE A 37 -4.10 -6.02 1.58
CA ILE A 37 -3.12 -5.00 1.23
C ILE A 37 -1.75 -5.37 1.79
N PRO A 38 -0.65 -5.14 1.04
CA PRO A 38 0.68 -5.36 1.54
C PRO A 38 1.12 -4.20 2.43
N VAL A 39 1.82 -4.52 3.52
CA VAL A 39 2.32 -3.53 4.46
C VAL A 39 3.73 -3.83 4.91
N VAL A 40 4.47 -2.77 5.24
CA VAL A 40 5.77 -2.87 5.92
C VAL A 40 5.75 -2.11 7.24
N GLU A 41 6.65 -2.46 8.14
CA GLU A 41 6.80 -1.77 9.42
C GLU A 41 7.38 -0.37 9.23
N ALA A 42 6.88 0.60 9.98
CA ALA A 42 7.49 1.90 10.10
C ALA A 42 8.79 1.79 10.90
N VAL A 43 9.94 2.11 10.28
CA VAL A 43 11.26 2.06 10.93
C VAL A 43 11.58 3.35 11.66
N ASP A 44 11.15 4.48 11.11
CA ASP A 44 11.39 5.79 11.67
C ASP A 44 10.45 6.07 12.85
N SER A 45 10.86 7.01 13.72
CA SER A 45 10.00 7.50 14.77
C SER A 45 8.85 8.32 14.18
N LEU A 46 7.64 8.04 14.63
CA LEU A 46 6.44 8.76 14.19
C LEU A 46 6.03 9.79 15.25
N ARG A 47 5.53 10.92 14.79
CA ARG A 47 4.91 11.93 15.62
C ARG A 47 3.50 12.24 15.11
N GLU A 48 2.57 12.33 16.01
CA GLU A 48 1.23 12.84 15.73
C GLU A 48 1.26 14.37 15.90
N VAL A 49 0.76 15.08 14.89
CA VAL A 49 0.81 16.54 14.81
C VAL A 49 -0.58 17.10 15.12
N GLU A 50 -0.65 18.15 15.92
CA GLU A 50 -1.89 18.85 16.20
C GLU A 50 -2.24 19.76 15.01
N GLU A 51 -3.33 19.47 14.30
CA GLU A 51 -3.72 20.14 13.03
C GLU A 51 -3.89 21.67 13.11
N GLN A 52 -4.14 22.22 14.28
CA GLN A 52 -4.54 23.63 14.42
C GLN A 52 -3.38 24.65 14.46
N ARG A 53 -2.12 24.24 14.34
CA ARG A 53 -0.96 25.14 14.52
C ARG A 53 0.09 25.10 13.40
N THR A 54 -0.20 24.50 12.26
CA THR A 54 0.84 24.11 11.30
C THR A 54 1.21 25.15 10.25
N GLU A 55 0.48 26.26 10.08
CA GLU A 55 0.60 27.00 8.82
C GLU A 55 1.47 28.26 8.83
N THR A 56 1.88 28.79 9.99
CA THR A 56 2.52 30.11 9.97
C THR A 56 4.04 30.12 9.98
N GLU A 57 4.72 29.04 10.41
CA GLU A 57 6.19 29.01 10.50
C GLU A 57 6.84 27.62 10.36
N GLY A 58 6.13 26.59 9.89
CA GLY A 58 6.65 25.21 9.82
C GLY A 58 6.87 24.56 11.20
N ILE A 59 6.31 25.15 12.27
CA ILE A 59 6.41 24.68 13.65
C ILE A 59 5.04 24.17 14.09
N ALA A 60 4.96 22.88 14.48
CA ALA A 60 3.75 22.27 15.00
C ALA A 60 3.97 21.66 16.39
N ALA A 61 2.98 21.77 17.25
CA ALA A 61 2.94 20.96 18.47
C ALA A 61 2.69 19.51 18.09
N SER A 62 3.38 18.58 18.73
CA SER A 62 3.29 17.17 18.40
C SER A 62 3.63 16.29 19.59
N HIS A 63 3.17 15.05 19.56
CA HIS A 63 3.54 14.04 20.54
C HIS A 63 4.00 12.74 19.87
N VAL A 64 4.70 11.89 20.63
CA VAL A 64 5.22 10.63 20.11
C VAL A 64 4.06 9.68 19.79
N ALA A 65 4.07 9.08 18.59
CA ALA A 65 3.18 7.99 18.25
C ALA A 65 3.91 6.65 18.39
N ASP A 66 3.25 5.65 18.98
CA ASP A 66 3.82 4.31 19.07
C ASP A 66 3.82 3.63 17.69
N ARG A 67 4.96 3.69 16.99
CA ARG A 67 5.13 3.15 15.65
C ARG A 67 4.75 1.67 15.50
N ARG A 68 4.76 0.90 16.59
CA ARG A 68 4.36 -0.52 16.56
C ARG A 68 2.90 -0.72 16.17
N ARG A 69 2.07 0.31 16.35
CA ARG A 69 0.66 0.34 15.97
C ARG A 69 0.41 0.73 14.54
N PHE A 70 1.44 1.14 13.78
CA PHE A 70 1.33 1.65 12.42
C PHE A 70 2.03 0.74 11.44
N ARG A 71 1.51 0.71 10.23
CA ARG A 71 2.09 0.04 9.09
C ARG A 71 2.08 0.98 7.90
N ILE A 72 3.11 0.89 7.06
CA ILE A 72 3.18 1.63 5.80
C ILE A 72 2.54 0.76 4.73
N VAL A 73 1.48 1.27 4.12
CA VAL A 73 0.71 0.57 3.10
C VAL A 73 1.43 0.63 1.76
N GLN A 74 1.37 -0.48 1.04
CA GLN A 74 1.87 -0.59 -0.32
C GLN A 74 0.75 -1.08 -1.27
N THR A 75 1.07 -1.19 -2.55
CA THR A 75 0.25 -1.86 -3.55
C THR A 75 1.03 -3.03 -4.17
N PRO A 76 0.36 -4.05 -4.76
CA PRO A 76 -1.05 -4.08 -5.15
C PRO A 76 -1.98 -4.24 -3.95
N GLN A 77 -3.10 -3.52 -3.96
CA GLN A 77 -4.24 -3.81 -3.11
C GLN A 77 -5.15 -4.76 -3.88
N ILE A 78 -5.48 -5.91 -3.30
CA ILE A 78 -6.22 -6.97 -4.01
C ILE A 78 -7.49 -7.31 -3.25
N PHE A 79 -8.58 -7.41 -4.00
CA PHE A 79 -9.93 -7.59 -3.49
C PHE A 79 -10.67 -8.66 -4.28
N ARG A 80 -11.60 -9.34 -3.63
CA ARG A 80 -12.63 -10.06 -4.37
C ARG A 80 -13.46 -9.07 -5.17
N ALA A 81 -13.76 -9.43 -6.41
CA ALA A 81 -14.40 -8.53 -7.36
C ALA A 81 -15.80 -8.10 -6.93
N ASP A 82 -16.56 -8.98 -6.28
CA ASP A 82 -17.87 -8.68 -5.72
C ASP A 82 -17.80 -7.63 -4.60
N ILE A 83 -16.80 -7.74 -3.71
CA ILE A 83 -16.57 -6.80 -2.60
C ILE A 83 -16.19 -5.42 -3.13
N LEU A 84 -15.19 -5.34 -4.02
CA LEU A 84 -14.73 -4.06 -4.54
C LEU A 84 -15.82 -3.33 -5.35
N ARG A 85 -16.52 -4.06 -6.23
CA ARG A 85 -17.61 -3.48 -7.02
C ARG A 85 -18.76 -3.00 -6.14
N GLY A 86 -19.11 -3.77 -5.10
CA GLY A 86 -20.13 -3.38 -4.12
C GLY A 86 -19.74 -2.11 -3.37
N ALA A 87 -18.48 -2.01 -2.93
CA ALA A 87 -17.96 -0.85 -2.21
C ALA A 87 -17.99 0.42 -3.06
N TYR A 88 -17.66 0.33 -4.34
CA TYR A 88 -17.72 1.47 -5.28
C TYR A 88 -19.14 1.87 -5.72
N GLY A 89 -20.17 1.14 -5.31
CA GLY A 89 -21.57 1.55 -5.44
C GLY A 89 -22.01 2.63 -4.45
N ALA A 90 -21.20 2.92 -3.41
CA ALA A 90 -21.46 3.96 -2.43
C ALA A 90 -21.02 5.35 -2.94
N GLU A 91 -21.57 6.43 -2.32
CA GLU A 91 -21.14 7.79 -2.61
C GLU A 91 -19.67 8.01 -2.23
N TYR A 92 -18.95 8.76 -3.09
CA TYR A 92 -17.59 9.19 -2.81
C TYR A 92 -17.50 10.03 -1.54
N ARG A 93 -16.47 9.81 -0.74
CA ARG A 93 -16.14 10.60 0.44
C ARG A 93 -14.71 11.10 0.36
N ALA A 94 -14.46 12.31 0.84
CA ALA A 94 -13.13 12.94 0.82
C ALA A 94 -12.08 12.19 1.68
N GLU A 95 -12.55 11.37 2.63
CA GLU A 95 -11.69 10.56 3.50
C GLU A 95 -11.10 9.33 2.79
N PHE A 96 -11.56 9.00 1.59
CA PHE A 96 -11.05 7.88 0.82
C PHE A 96 -9.66 8.20 0.26
N THR A 97 -8.64 7.60 0.83
CA THR A 97 -7.23 7.78 0.45
C THR A 97 -6.73 6.71 -0.51
N ASP A 98 -7.36 5.54 -0.50
CA ASP A 98 -7.04 4.38 -1.32
C ASP A 98 -8.26 3.44 -1.47
N ASP A 99 -8.12 2.37 -2.27
CA ASP A 99 -9.19 1.40 -2.49
C ASP A 99 -9.58 0.64 -1.21
N ALA A 100 -8.61 0.40 -0.32
CA ALA A 100 -8.86 -0.25 0.95
C ALA A 100 -9.80 0.58 1.83
N SER A 101 -9.65 1.91 1.87
CA SER A 101 -10.53 2.79 2.64
C SER A 101 -11.98 2.79 2.13
N VAL A 102 -12.17 2.63 0.82
CA VAL A 102 -13.52 2.47 0.21
C VAL A 102 -14.16 1.17 0.66
N VAL A 103 -13.39 0.07 0.66
CA VAL A 103 -13.85 -1.26 1.07
C VAL A 103 -14.17 -1.31 2.57
N GLU A 104 -13.35 -0.68 3.41
CA GLU A 104 -13.60 -0.56 4.85
C GLU A 104 -14.88 0.25 5.14
N ALA A 105 -15.08 1.37 4.43
CA ALA A 105 -16.29 2.18 4.58
C ALA A 105 -17.57 1.44 4.16
N ALA A 106 -17.46 0.45 3.27
CA ALA A 106 -18.56 -0.43 2.91
C ALA A 106 -18.81 -1.58 3.94
N GLY A 107 -18.04 -1.60 5.04
CA GLY A 107 -18.22 -2.54 6.15
C GLY A 107 -17.44 -3.86 5.99
N HIS A 108 -16.50 -3.94 5.05
CA HIS A 108 -15.64 -5.10 4.87
C HIS A 108 -14.31 -4.94 5.61
N GLY A 109 -13.79 -6.03 6.19
CA GLY A 109 -12.45 -6.04 6.77
C GLY A 109 -11.37 -6.08 5.69
N VAL A 110 -10.27 -5.32 5.89
CA VAL A 110 -9.08 -5.36 5.06
C VAL A 110 -7.95 -6.05 5.82
N PHE A 111 -7.35 -7.07 5.22
CA PHE A 111 -6.35 -7.91 5.85
C PHE A 111 -4.94 -7.54 5.37
N LEU A 112 -4.00 -7.56 6.31
CA LEU A 112 -2.62 -7.15 6.04
C LEU A 112 -1.79 -8.35 5.59
N ALA A 113 -1.19 -8.25 4.40
CA ALA A 113 -0.17 -9.18 3.94
C ALA A 113 1.22 -8.58 4.16
N ARG A 114 2.23 -9.44 4.31
CA ARG A 114 3.61 -8.96 4.41
C ARG A 114 4.05 -8.34 3.10
N GLY A 115 4.41 -7.06 3.14
CA GLY A 115 4.98 -6.29 2.04
C GLY A 115 6.48 -6.51 1.86
N GLU A 116 7.07 -5.75 0.95
CA GLU A 116 8.50 -5.81 0.62
C GLU A 116 9.10 -4.40 0.63
N ARG A 117 10.21 -4.19 1.33
CA ARG A 117 10.90 -2.89 1.34
C ARG A 117 11.36 -2.45 -0.04
N GLY A 118 11.74 -3.41 -0.90
CA GLY A 118 12.13 -3.15 -2.27
C GLY A 118 10.96 -2.83 -3.21
N ASN A 119 9.71 -2.91 -2.76
CA ASN A 119 8.54 -2.43 -3.51
C ASN A 119 8.37 -0.93 -3.30
N LEU A 120 9.39 -0.18 -3.73
CA LEU A 120 9.51 1.27 -3.55
C LEU A 120 8.45 2.02 -4.37
N LYS A 121 7.88 3.08 -3.79
CA LYS A 121 7.07 4.07 -4.49
C LYS A 121 7.98 5.20 -4.96
N ILE A 122 8.11 5.38 -6.27
CA ILE A 122 8.92 6.45 -6.87
C ILE A 122 8.10 7.73 -6.84
N THR A 123 8.51 8.69 -6.01
CA THR A 123 7.86 9.99 -5.84
C THR A 123 8.82 11.16 -6.02
N THR A 124 10.13 10.91 -5.90
CA THR A 124 11.20 11.89 -6.03
C THR A 124 12.27 11.41 -7.00
N ALA A 125 13.19 12.30 -7.40
CA ALA A 125 14.33 11.93 -8.22
C ALA A 125 15.29 10.96 -7.51
N GLU A 126 15.42 11.09 -6.19
CA GLU A 126 16.22 10.20 -5.34
C GLU A 126 15.65 8.79 -5.31
N ASP A 127 14.32 8.65 -5.28
CA ASP A 127 13.66 7.34 -5.34
C ASP A 127 13.96 6.62 -6.65
N PHE A 128 14.12 7.35 -7.74
CA PHE A 128 14.47 6.79 -9.04
C PHE A 128 15.87 6.16 -9.02
N ILE A 129 16.85 6.86 -8.44
CA ILE A 129 18.23 6.35 -8.27
C ILE A 129 18.22 5.08 -7.40
N LEU A 130 17.44 5.08 -6.31
CA LEU A 130 17.30 3.91 -5.45
C LEU A 130 16.65 2.73 -6.20
N ALA A 131 15.64 3.00 -7.03
CA ALA A 131 14.96 1.98 -7.80
C ALA A 131 15.90 1.34 -8.84
N GLU A 132 16.74 2.12 -9.53
CA GLU A 132 17.76 1.61 -10.46
C GLU A 132 18.78 0.71 -9.75
N ALA A 133 19.28 1.14 -8.59
CA ALA A 133 20.22 0.34 -7.80
C ALA A 133 19.61 -0.99 -7.32
N LEU A 134 18.33 -0.97 -6.89
CA LEU A 134 17.61 -2.18 -6.48
C LEU A 134 17.37 -3.12 -7.66
N LEU A 135 17.09 -2.59 -8.85
CA LEU A 135 16.90 -3.38 -10.06
C LEU A 135 18.22 -4.08 -10.46
N ALA A 136 19.31 -3.35 -10.51
CA ALA A 136 20.64 -3.90 -10.83
C ALA A 136 21.05 -5.02 -9.85
N ALA A 137 20.80 -4.81 -8.55
CA ALA A 137 21.11 -5.84 -7.53
C ALA A 137 20.27 -7.12 -7.70
N ARG A 138 19.03 -7.02 -8.22
CA ARG A 138 18.18 -8.19 -8.52
C ARG A 138 18.71 -8.97 -9.72
N GLU A 139 19.15 -8.28 -10.78
CA GLU A 139 19.73 -8.90 -11.97
C GLU A 139 21.01 -9.67 -11.63
N GLU A 140 21.92 -9.07 -10.88
CA GLU A 140 23.14 -9.73 -10.40
C GLU A 140 22.89 -10.94 -9.48
N GLY A 141 21.83 -10.91 -8.67
CA GLY A 141 21.41 -12.03 -7.82
C GLY A 141 20.90 -13.22 -8.61
N THR A 142 20.18 -12.94 -9.72
CA THR A 142 19.63 -13.98 -10.60
C THR A 142 20.70 -14.70 -11.44
N GLU A 143 21.81 -14.02 -11.76
CA GLU A 143 22.92 -14.63 -12.51
C GLU A 143 23.83 -15.55 -11.66
N ARG A 144 23.66 -15.55 -10.34
CA ARG A 144 24.48 -16.34 -9.38
C ARG A 144 23.80 -17.63 -8.87
N GLU A 145 22.56 -17.88 -9.25
CA GLU A 145 21.80 -19.10 -8.96
C GLU A 145 21.82 -20.05 -10.19
#